data_00cdee7dabae74cb459d9e405e35a5f9
#
_entry.id   00cdee7dabae74cb459d9e405e35a5f9
#
_cell.length_a   1.000
_cell.length_b   1.000
_cell.length_c   1.000
_cell.angle_alpha   90.00
_cell.angle_beta   90.00
_cell.angle_gamma   90.00
#
_symmetry.space_group_name_H-M   'P 1'
#
loop_
_entity.id
_entity.type
_entity.pdbx_description
1 polymer ?
#
loop_
_entity_poly.entity_id
_entity_poly.type
_entity_poly.pdbx_seq_one_letter_code
_entity_poly.pdbx_strand_id
1 'polypeptide(L)'
;GQCGIIMFDVTSRITYKNVPNWHRDLVRVCENIPVVLCGNKVDVKERKVKAKNITFHRKKNLQYYDISAKSNYNFEKPFLWLARKLAGNSSLEFVASVALAPPEVQIDQEMMNKIQQDAEEAAAMPLPDEDDADL
;
A
#
# COMPACT_ATOMS: atom_id res chain seq x y z
N GLY A 1 14.22 12.30 7.30
CA GLY A 1 13.34 12.20 6.13
C GLY A 1 12.11 13.09 6.26
N GLN A 2 11.49 13.38 5.13
CA GLN A 2 10.29 14.22 5.07
C GLN A 2 9.01 13.40 4.79
N CYS A 3 9.18 12.17 4.33
CA CYS A 3 8.10 11.22 4.12
C CYS A 3 8.66 9.80 4.15
N GLY A 4 7.80 8.81 4.19
CA GLY A 4 8.21 7.42 4.23
C GLY A 4 7.31 6.50 3.43
N ILE A 5 7.89 5.42 2.91
CA ILE A 5 7.18 4.32 2.29
C ILE A 5 7.56 3.06 3.04
N ILE A 6 6.56 2.35 3.55
CA ILE A 6 6.75 1.03 4.17
C ILE A 6 6.16 0.01 3.21
N MET A 7 6.95 -0.99 2.85
CA MET A 7 6.53 -1.99 1.87
C MET A 7 6.57 -3.39 2.47
N PHE A 8 5.57 -4.19 2.15
CA PHE A 8 5.55 -5.59 2.50
C PHE A 8 5.12 -6.42 1.28
N ASP A 9 5.21 -7.73 1.41
CA ASP A 9 4.94 -8.70 0.34
C ASP A 9 3.62 -9.43 0.67
N VAL A 10 2.59 -9.24 -0.15
CA VAL A 10 1.29 -9.87 0.10
C VAL A 10 1.31 -11.39 -0.02
N THR A 11 2.40 -11.97 -0.52
CA THR A 11 2.60 -13.42 -0.58
C THR A 11 3.30 -13.99 0.64
N SER A 12 3.69 -13.12 1.60
CA SER A 12 4.44 -13.53 2.79
C SER A 12 3.90 -12.82 4.02
N ARG A 13 3.22 -13.56 4.89
CA ARG A 13 2.61 -13.01 6.11
C ARG A 13 3.63 -12.38 7.06
N ILE A 14 4.83 -12.94 7.14
CA ILE A 14 5.86 -12.41 8.04
C ILE A 14 6.26 -10.98 7.68
N THR A 15 6.24 -10.63 6.40
CA THR A 15 6.56 -9.27 5.99
C THR A 15 5.52 -8.26 6.46
N TYR A 16 4.25 -8.65 6.47
CA TYR A 16 3.21 -7.79 7.02
C TYR A 16 3.30 -7.68 8.56
N LYS A 17 3.60 -8.78 9.23
CA LYS A 17 3.77 -8.78 10.70
C LYS A 17 4.90 -7.85 11.15
N ASN A 18 5.89 -7.62 10.30
CA ASN A 18 6.99 -6.70 10.59
C ASN A 18 6.66 -5.23 10.34
N VAL A 19 5.55 -4.91 9.70
CA VAL A 19 5.15 -3.53 9.39
C VAL A 19 5.10 -2.64 10.65
N PRO A 20 4.48 -3.07 11.77
CA PRO A 20 4.47 -2.25 12.99
C PRO A 20 5.88 -1.91 13.49
N ASN A 21 6.83 -2.83 13.35
CA ASN A 21 8.22 -2.60 13.77
C ASN A 21 8.90 -1.54 12.90
N TRP A 22 8.74 -1.62 11.58
CA TRP A 22 9.27 -0.62 10.65
C TRP A 22 8.66 0.76 10.90
N HIS A 23 7.36 0.79 11.10
CA HIS A 23 6.65 2.04 11.40
C HIS A 23 7.14 2.66 12.70
N ARG A 24 7.28 1.85 13.75
CA ARG A 24 7.79 2.32 15.03
C ARG A 24 9.17 2.93 14.90
N ASP A 25 10.08 2.26 14.19
CA ASP A 25 11.44 2.75 14.01
C ASP A 25 11.47 4.05 13.20
N LEU A 26 10.61 4.15 12.19
CA LEU A 26 10.51 5.34 11.36
C LEU A 26 10.00 6.55 12.14
N VAL A 27 8.90 6.39 12.88
CA VAL A 27 8.29 7.51 13.61
C VAL A 27 9.05 7.91 14.86
N ARG A 28 9.88 7.01 15.39
CA ARG A 28 10.74 7.34 16.52
C ARG A 28 11.74 8.45 16.16
N VAL A 29 12.23 8.45 14.94
CA VAL A 29 13.21 9.42 14.45
C VAL A 29 12.56 10.55 13.65
N CYS A 30 11.53 10.22 12.87
CA CYS A 30 10.86 11.14 11.96
C CYS A 30 9.40 11.30 12.39
N GLU A 31 9.17 12.15 13.39
CA GLU A 31 7.82 12.40 13.90
C GLU A 31 6.98 13.17 12.87
N ASN A 32 5.68 12.83 12.79
CA ASN A 32 4.66 13.58 12.02
C ASN A 32 4.96 13.70 10.52
N ILE A 33 5.67 12.76 9.95
CA ILE A 33 5.86 12.73 8.49
C ILE A 33 4.73 11.90 7.84
N PRO A 34 4.34 12.25 6.60
CA PRO A 34 3.41 11.40 5.86
C PRO A 34 4.06 10.06 5.50
N VAL A 35 3.33 8.98 5.73
CA VAL A 35 3.80 7.62 5.46
C VAL A 35 2.74 6.88 4.68
N VAL A 36 3.16 6.16 3.64
CA VAL A 36 2.29 5.29 2.86
C VAL A 36 2.73 3.84 3.04
N LEU A 37 1.76 2.95 3.17
CA LEU A 37 1.97 1.51 3.27
C LEU A 37 1.65 0.88 1.93
N CYS A 38 2.54 0.05 1.40
CA CYS A 38 2.39 -0.61 0.12
C CYS A 38 2.45 -2.13 0.28
N GLY A 39 1.43 -2.82 -0.21
CA GLY A 39 1.44 -4.27 -0.34
C GLY A 39 1.83 -4.65 -1.77
N ASN A 40 3.03 -5.16 -1.94
CA ASN A 40 3.60 -5.50 -3.24
C ASN A 40 3.29 -6.96 -3.63
N LYS A 41 3.46 -7.26 -4.89
CA LYS A 41 3.29 -8.58 -5.53
C LYS A 41 1.82 -8.99 -5.67
N VAL A 42 0.91 -8.02 -5.86
CA VAL A 42 -0.52 -8.34 -6.06
C VAL A 42 -0.79 -9.03 -7.39
N ASP A 43 0.21 -9.09 -8.29
CA ASP A 43 0.14 -9.87 -9.53
C ASP A 43 0.14 -11.39 -9.29
N VAL A 44 0.58 -11.84 -8.12
CA VAL A 44 0.63 -13.26 -7.76
C VAL A 44 -0.77 -13.74 -7.36
N LYS A 45 -1.21 -14.85 -7.96
CA LYS A 45 -2.57 -15.38 -7.72
C LYS A 45 -2.77 -15.91 -6.31
N GLU A 46 -1.74 -16.51 -5.72
CA GLU A 46 -1.80 -17.06 -4.37
C GLU A 46 -1.39 -16.03 -3.30
N ARG A 47 -2.22 -15.01 -3.19
CA ARG A 47 -2.04 -13.97 -2.18
C ARG A 47 -2.29 -14.54 -0.78
N LYS A 48 -1.36 -14.31 0.16
CA LYS A 48 -1.45 -14.79 1.55
C LYS A 48 -2.03 -13.73 2.48
N VAL A 49 -1.65 -12.47 2.28
CA VAL A 49 -2.18 -11.35 3.07
C VAL A 49 -3.34 -10.74 2.31
N LYS A 50 -4.56 -11.09 2.69
CA LYS A 50 -5.77 -10.63 2.02
C LYS A 50 -6.07 -9.17 2.39
N ALA A 51 -6.72 -8.45 1.49
CA ALA A 51 -7.05 -7.04 1.70
C ALA A 51 -7.81 -6.80 3.02
N LYS A 52 -8.74 -7.69 3.37
CA LYS A 52 -9.53 -7.61 4.61
C LYS A 52 -8.68 -7.68 5.88
N ASN A 53 -7.49 -8.28 5.81
CA ASN A 53 -6.60 -8.43 6.95
C ASN A 53 -5.57 -7.31 7.05
N ILE A 54 -5.53 -6.40 6.08
CA ILE A 54 -4.62 -5.26 6.07
C ILE A 54 -5.34 -4.09 6.74
N THR A 55 -5.09 -3.91 8.03
CA THR A 55 -5.79 -2.92 8.86
C THR A 55 -4.85 -1.93 9.54
N PHE A 56 -3.54 -2.17 9.48
CA PHE A 56 -2.56 -1.33 10.19
C PHE A 56 -2.64 0.13 9.77
N HIS A 57 -2.80 0.40 8.48
CA HIS A 57 -2.92 1.78 7.97
C HIS A 57 -4.14 2.51 8.54
N ARG A 58 -5.24 1.79 8.77
CA ARG A 58 -6.47 2.39 9.34
C ARG A 58 -6.29 2.70 10.82
N LYS A 59 -5.55 1.85 11.56
CA LYS A 59 -5.28 2.04 12.99
C LYS A 59 -4.31 3.19 13.24
N LYS A 60 -3.36 3.39 12.33
CA LYS A 60 -2.31 4.41 12.45
C LYS A 60 -2.51 5.62 11.55
N ASN A 61 -3.64 5.68 10.84
CA ASN A 61 -4.00 6.78 9.95
C ASN A 61 -2.98 7.00 8.83
N LEU A 62 -2.54 5.90 8.21
CA LEU A 62 -1.66 5.91 7.04
C LEU A 62 -2.49 5.68 5.78
N GLN A 63 -1.91 6.00 4.64
CA GLN A 63 -2.48 5.62 3.35
C GLN A 63 -1.95 4.26 2.93
N TYR A 64 -2.78 3.45 2.28
CA TYR A 64 -2.41 2.14 1.79
C TYR A 64 -2.71 1.98 0.31
N TYR A 65 -1.82 1.31 -0.41
CA TYR A 65 -2.04 0.90 -1.80
C TYR A 65 -1.55 -0.52 -2.04
N ASP A 66 -2.37 -1.32 -2.72
CA ASP A 66 -1.91 -2.54 -3.37
C ASP A 66 -1.07 -2.13 -4.59
N ILE A 67 0.10 -2.72 -4.76
CA ILE A 67 0.98 -2.45 -5.89
C ILE A 67 1.56 -3.75 -6.47
N SER A 68 2.05 -3.66 -7.71
CA SER A 68 2.87 -4.70 -8.30
C SER A 68 4.02 -4.05 -9.06
N ALA A 69 5.23 -4.22 -8.55
CA ALA A 69 6.42 -3.72 -9.24
C ALA A 69 6.67 -4.42 -10.57
N LYS A 70 6.28 -5.69 -10.69
CA LYS A 70 6.46 -6.45 -11.93
C LYS A 70 5.51 -6.04 -13.06
N SER A 71 4.27 -5.66 -12.70
CA SER A 71 3.24 -5.28 -13.69
C SER A 71 3.04 -3.77 -13.80
N ASN A 72 3.73 -2.99 -12.98
CA ASN A 72 3.57 -1.55 -12.83
C ASN A 72 2.18 -1.13 -12.31
N TYR A 73 1.44 -2.06 -11.70
CA TYR A 73 0.12 -1.76 -11.14
C TYR A 73 0.24 -0.81 -9.96
N ASN A 74 -0.45 0.34 -10.04
CA ASN A 74 -0.49 1.36 -8.99
C ASN A 74 0.89 1.94 -8.60
N PHE A 75 1.92 1.79 -9.43
CA PHE A 75 3.26 2.25 -9.07
C PHE A 75 3.33 3.74 -8.76
N GLU A 76 2.51 4.55 -9.43
CA GLU A 76 2.53 6.02 -9.30
C GLU A 76 1.78 6.52 -8.07
N LYS A 77 0.84 5.75 -7.54
CA LYS A 77 -0.08 6.22 -6.50
C LYS A 77 0.59 6.59 -5.18
N PRO A 78 1.54 5.79 -4.65
CA PRO A 78 2.22 6.19 -3.41
C PRO A 78 2.96 7.52 -3.54
N PHE A 79 3.64 7.72 -4.67
CA PHE A 79 4.43 8.94 -4.90
C PHE A 79 3.53 10.16 -5.08
N LEU A 80 2.43 10.01 -5.80
CA LEU A 80 1.50 11.11 -5.99
C LEU A 80 0.84 11.51 -4.67
N TRP A 81 0.44 10.55 -3.85
CA TRP A 81 -0.13 10.83 -2.54
C TRP A 81 0.87 11.59 -1.65
N LEU A 82 2.12 11.12 -1.61
CA LEU A 82 3.16 11.78 -0.83
C LEU A 82 3.46 13.19 -1.34
N ALA A 83 3.54 13.36 -2.67
CA ALA A 83 3.76 14.68 -3.28
C ALA A 83 2.65 15.65 -2.91
N ARG A 84 1.39 15.22 -2.94
CA ARG A 84 0.25 16.05 -2.55
C ARG A 84 0.33 16.46 -1.07
N LYS A 85 0.72 15.54 -0.21
CA LYS A 85 0.86 15.83 1.23
C LYS A 85 2.01 16.79 1.51
N LEU A 86 3.17 16.56 0.91
CA LEU A 86 4.35 17.39 1.13
C LEU A 86 4.18 18.81 0.58
N ALA A 87 3.52 18.96 -0.55
CA ALA A 87 3.27 20.25 -1.17
C ALA A 87 2.04 20.97 -0.59
N GLY A 88 1.22 20.27 0.19
CA GLY A 88 -0.04 20.82 0.68
C GLY A 88 -1.04 21.13 -0.43
N ASN A 89 -0.98 20.42 -1.55
CA ASN A 89 -1.82 20.64 -2.72
C ASN A 89 -2.43 19.32 -3.19
N SER A 90 -3.70 19.11 -2.89
CA SER A 90 -4.43 17.89 -3.25
C SER A 90 -4.75 17.78 -4.74
N SER A 91 -4.49 18.82 -5.52
CA SER A 91 -4.80 18.85 -6.97
C SER A 91 -3.59 18.50 -7.84
N LEU A 92 -2.43 18.22 -7.24
CA LEU A 92 -1.25 17.85 -8.01
C LEU A 92 -1.49 16.61 -8.85
N GLU A 93 -1.01 16.67 -10.09
CA GLU A 93 -1.03 15.56 -11.03
C GLU A 93 0.33 15.46 -11.73
N PHE A 94 0.67 14.28 -12.24
CA PHE A 94 1.85 14.15 -13.09
C PHE A 94 1.64 14.89 -14.40
N VAL A 95 2.64 15.65 -14.83
CA VAL A 95 2.54 16.46 -16.05
C VAL A 95 2.71 15.64 -17.33
N ALA A 96 3.32 14.46 -17.24
CA ALA A 96 3.56 13.57 -18.35
C ALA A 96 3.66 12.13 -17.86
N SER A 97 3.42 11.17 -18.75
CA SER A 97 3.65 9.77 -18.45
C SER A 97 5.12 9.51 -18.22
N VAL A 98 5.43 8.79 -17.11
CA VAL A 98 6.80 8.40 -16.83
C VAL A 98 7.22 7.32 -17.83
N ALA A 99 8.44 7.44 -18.36
CA ALA A 99 9.02 6.40 -19.21
C ALA A 99 9.43 5.23 -18.31
N LEU A 100 8.70 4.14 -18.42
CA LEU A 100 8.96 2.93 -17.63
C LEU A 100 9.53 1.83 -18.52
N ALA A 101 10.30 0.93 -17.90
CA ALA A 101 10.58 -0.35 -18.53
C ALA A 101 9.27 -1.10 -18.76
N PRO A 102 9.16 -1.90 -19.85
CA PRO A 102 7.97 -2.72 -20.05
C PRO A 102 7.72 -3.62 -18.84
N PRO A 103 6.46 -3.84 -18.44
CA PRO A 103 6.18 -4.72 -17.31
C PRO A 103 6.64 -6.15 -17.60
N GLU A 104 7.24 -6.81 -16.60
CA GLU A 104 7.67 -8.20 -16.72
C GLU A 104 6.49 -9.17 -16.77
N VAL A 105 5.39 -8.80 -16.13
CA VAL A 105 4.14 -9.57 -16.14
C VAL A 105 2.98 -8.60 -16.35
N GLN A 106 1.88 -9.11 -16.88
CA GLN A 106 0.65 -8.32 -17.03
C GLN A 106 -0.44 -8.90 -16.13
N ILE A 107 -1.20 -8.03 -15.52
CA ILE A 107 -2.40 -8.41 -14.75
C ILE A 107 -3.58 -8.27 -15.71
N ASP A 108 -4.37 -9.34 -15.88
CA ASP A 108 -5.56 -9.29 -16.72
C ASP A 108 -6.66 -8.45 -16.07
N GLN A 109 -7.66 -8.08 -16.86
CA GLN A 109 -8.73 -7.19 -16.39
C GLN A 109 -9.57 -7.83 -15.27
N GLU A 110 -9.78 -9.15 -15.33
CA GLU A 110 -10.51 -9.86 -14.29
C GLU A 110 -9.78 -9.79 -12.95
N MET A 111 -8.47 -9.99 -12.96
CA MET A 111 -7.66 -9.91 -11.75
C MET A 111 -7.60 -8.48 -11.20
N MET A 112 -7.48 -7.46 -12.07
CA MET A 112 -7.52 -6.06 -11.66
C MET A 112 -8.86 -5.73 -10.99
N ASN A 113 -9.96 -6.18 -11.56
CA ASN A 113 -11.29 -5.95 -11.00
C ASN A 113 -11.43 -6.61 -9.64
N LYS A 114 -10.89 -7.83 -9.48
CA LYS A 114 -10.91 -8.53 -8.21
C LYS A 114 -10.09 -7.82 -7.14
N ILE A 115 -8.89 -7.35 -7.48
CA ILE A 115 -8.03 -6.60 -6.56
C ILE A 115 -8.77 -5.35 -6.08
N GLN A 116 -9.36 -4.61 -7.01
CA GLN A 116 -10.09 -3.39 -6.67
C GLN A 116 -11.33 -3.68 -5.82
N GLN A 117 -12.09 -4.69 -6.18
CA GLN A 117 -13.27 -5.10 -5.43
C GLN A 117 -12.91 -5.52 -4.01
N ASP A 118 -11.88 -6.34 -3.84
CA ASP A 118 -11.42 -6.79 -2.53
C ASP A 118 -10.97 -5.62 -1.66
N ALA A 119 -10.30 -4.63 -2.26
CA ALA A 119 -9.86 -3.43 -1.56
C ALA A 119 -11.07 -2.57 -1.11
N GLU A 120 -12.07 -2.42 -1.96
CA GLU A 120 -13.28 -1.67 -1.62
C GLU A 120 -14.09 -2.34 -0.51
N GLU A 121 -14.23 -3.67 -0.59
CA GLU A 121 -14.90 -4.45 0.44
C GLU A 121 -14.16 -4.37 1.78
N ALA A 122 -12.82 -4.45 1.75
CA ALA A 122 -11.99 -4.33 2.95
C ALA A 122 -12.12 -2.95 3.59
N ALA A 123 -12.16 -1.90 2.78
CA ALA A 123 -12.32 -0.53 3.28
C ALA A 123 -13.69 -0.29 3.95
N ALA A 124 -14.73 -1.01 3.48
CA ALA A 124 -16.07 -0.91 4.04
C ALA A 124 -16.27 -1.74 5.31
N MET A 125 -15.36 -2.66 5.63
CA MET A 125 -15.45 -3.48 6.83
C MET A 125 -15.09 -2.67 8.07
N PRO A 126 -15.74 -2.92 9.24
CA PRO A 126 -15.33 -2.29 10.47
C PRO A 126 -13.93 -2.77 10.89
N LEU A 127 -13.19 -1.92 11.62
CA LEU A 127 -11.91 -2.32 12.17
C LEU A 127 -12.10 -3.46 13.17
N PRO A 128 -11.26 -4.52 13.11
CA PRO A 128 -11.33 -5.57 14.11
C PRO A 128 -10.88 -5.05 15.48
N ASP A 129 -11.33 -5.72 16.54
CA ASP A 129 -10.85 -5.45 17.89
C ASP A 129 -9.35 -5.76 17.98
N GLU A 130 -8.66 -5.15 18.95
CA GLU A 130 -7.21 -5.32 19.12
C GLU A 130 -6.80 -6.79 19.26
N ASP A 131 -7.65 -7.59 19.88
CA ASP A 131 -7.42 -9.02 20.09
C ASP A 131 -7.49 -9.84 18.80
N ASP A 132 -8.14 -9.32 17.77
CA ASP A 132 -8.31 -9.97 16.46
C ASP A 132 -7.23 -9.56 15.44
N ALA A 133 -6.22 -8.83 15.87
CA ALA A 133 -5.23 -8.24 14.98
C ALA A 133 -4.14 -9.22 14.50
N ASP A 134 -4.12 -10.46 14.99
CA ASP A 134 -3.16 -11.48 14.57
C ASP A 134 -3.59 -12.13 13.25
N LEU A 135 -2.69 -12.13 12.30
CA LEU A 135 -2.89 -12.81 11.02
C LEU A 135 -2.63 -14.30 11.11
#